data_a6baf00dea5f67050739c9eed518e29e
#
_entry.id   a6baf00dea5f67050739c9eed518e29e
#
_cell.length_a   1.000
_cell.length_b   1.000
_cell.length_c   1.000
_cell.angle_alpha   90.00
_cell.angle_beta   90.00
_cell.angle_gamma   90.00
#
_symmetry.space_group_name_H-M   'P 1'
#
loop_
_entity.id
_entity.type
_entity.pdbx_description
1 polymer ?
#
loop_
_entity_poly.entity_id
_entity_poly.type
_entity_poly.pdbx_seq_one_letter_code
_entity_poly.pdbx_strand_id
1 'polypeptide(L)'
;MTGLDPERDAVVEVCAERWVGGTLVDSFLSLIKPPVAQRAHHVHGISDEMVEHAPTFAECAGRIAEVVEGGVFVAHAAEWDAKFLAAEFARMGRPWSLPYWLDTLVLSRRAFALPSHSMDALCTHFAIDRGQAHRAGDDVRALRAVWSLCVAALAPGSLRDLWDVRIAERKARDAIVVACAAAVEHGLPVEVTYRPARKPAQVLTMILVQVRTDLDPPRVLGYQLPSRGRKELRADRILRVGSVTPSETS
;
A
#
# COMPACT_ATOMS: atom_id res chain seq x y z
N MET A 1 8.66 16.54 1.03
CA MET A 1 7.83 16.76 2.25
C MET A 1 8.74 17.21 3.38
N THR A 2 8.25 18.05 4.33
CA THR A 2 9.09 18.57 5.43
C THR A 2 9.49 17.51 6.46
N GLY A 3 8.81 16.38 6.48
CA GLY A 3 9.04 15.24 7.35
C GLY A 3 8.10 14.08 7.04
N LEU A 4 7.82 13.23 8.02
CA LEU A 4 7.13 11.96 7.83
C LEU A 4 5.70 11.91 8.44
N ASP A 5 5.22 12.95 9.05
CA ASP A 5 3.92 12.99 9.74
C ASP A 5 2.95 13.91 8.98
N PRO A 6 1.93 13.38 8.27
CA PRO A 6 1.00 14.19 7.50
C PRO A 6 0.23 15.25 8.32
N GLU A 7 0.08 15.04 9.64
CA GLU A 7 -0.61 16.00 10.51
C GLU A 7 0.28 17.20 10.87
N ARG A 8 1.60 17.01 10.92
CA ARG A 8 2.59 17.99 11.37
C ARG A 8 3.49 18.50 10.27
N ASP A 9 3.65 17.72 9.21
CA ASP A 9 4.53 18.01 8.08
C ASP A 9 3.74 18.46 6.86
N ALA A 10 4.44 19.05 5.91
CA ALA A 10 3.85 19.65 4.72
C ALA A 10 4.56 19.20 3.43
N VAL A 11 3.88 19.35 2.31
CA VAL A 11 4.45 19.13 0.98
C VAL A 11 5.40 20.29 0.64
N VAL A 12 6.60 19.99 0.12
CA VAL A 12 7.60 20.98 -0.33
C VAL A 12 7.84 20.96 -1.83
N GLU A 13 7.48 19.88 -2.49
CA GLU A 13 7.52 19.74 -3.94
C GLU A 13 6.44 18.75 -4.36
N VAL A 14 5.75 19.04 -5.45
CA VAL A 14 4.75 18.15 -6.04
C VAL A 14 5.02 18.01 -7.54
N CYS A 15 4.95 16.78 -8.02
CA CYS A 15 4.88 16.46 -9.44
C CYS A 15 3.70 15.53 -9.67
N ALA A 16 2.85 15.86 -10.63
CA ALA A 16 1.77 15.01 -11.10
C ALA A 16 1.76 15.01 -12.63
N GLU A 17 1.63 13.83 -13.21
CA GLU A 17 1.50 13.63 -14.66
C GLU A 17 0.21 12.88 -14.95
N ARG A 18 -0.54 13.33 -15.94
CA ARG A 18 -1.72 12.66 -16.45
C ARG A 18 -1.44 11.99 -17.76
N TRP A 19 -1.66 10.70 -17.81
CA TRP A 19 -1.43 9.87 -18.97
C TRP A 19 -2.72 9.22 -19.45
N VAL A 20 -2.97 9.25 -20.75
CA VAL A 20 -4.12 8.60 -21.39
C VAL A 20 -3.63 7.82 -22.61
N GLY A 21 -3.89 6.51 -22.63
CA GLY A 21 -3.46 5.65 -23.73
C GLY A 21 -1.94 5.66 -24.01
N GLY A 22 -1.12 5.88 -22.98
CA GLY A 22 0.34 5.98 -23.11
C GLY A 22 0.86 7.35 -23.53
N THR A 23 -0.02 8.36 -23.67
CA THR A 23 0.33 9.74 -24.00
C THR A 23 0.22 10.65 -22.78
N LEU A 24 1.23 11.49 -22.54
CA LEU A 24 1.17 12.56 -21.55
C LEU A 24 0.20 13.64 -22.04
N VAL A 25 -0.90 13.85 -21.31
CA VAL A 25 -1.92 14.85 -21.70
C VAL A 25 -1.93 16.06 -20.80
N ASP A 26 -1.40 15.94 -19.59
CA ASP A 26 -1.30 17.03 -18.63
C ASP A 26 -0.20 16.77 -17.60
N SER A 27 0.38 17.86 -17.06
CA SER A 27 1.40 17.75 -16.01
C SER A 27 1.43 18.99 -15.14
N PHE A 28 1.86 18.80 -13.91
CA PHE A 28 2.12 19.88 -12.97
C PHE A 28 3.35 19.54 -12.13
N LEU A 29 4.32 20.42 -12.10
CA LEU A 29 5.51 20.34 -11.24
C LEU A 29 5.72 21.70 -10.58
N SER A 30 5.81 21.71 -9.25
CA SER A 30 6.08 22.94 -8.50
C SER A 30 6.77 22.65 -7.18
N LEU A 31 7.70 23.50 -6.80
CA LEU A 31 8.06 23.71 -5.41
C LEU A 31 6.87 24.32 -4.68
N ILE A 32 6.73 24.00 -3.41
CA ILE A 32 5.66 24.48 -2.54
C ILE A 32 6.30 25.12 -1.31
N LYS A 33 5.87 26.33 -0.97
CA LYS A 33 6.25 27.00 0.27
C LYS A 33 5.49 26.34 1.43
N PRO A 34 6.18 25.59 2.32
CA PRO A 34 5.50 24.92 3.42
C PRO A 34 5.18 25.93 4.54
N PRO A 35 4.08 25.72 5.30
CA PRO A 35 3.74 26.55 6.47
C PRO A 35 4.60 26.23 7.71
N VAL A 36 5.44 25.20 7.65
CA VAL A 36 6.28 24.72 8.74
C VAL A 36 7.73 24.58 8.30
N ALA A 37 8.66 24.66 9.25
CA ALA A 37 10.08 24.51 8.97
C ALA A 37 10.42 23.13 8.39
N GLN A 38 11.36 23.11 7.45
CA GLN A 38 11.81 21.87 6.82
C GLN A 38 12.75 21.09 7.75
N ARG A 39 12.47 19.81 7.96
CA ARG A 39 13.28 18.90 8.74
C ARG A 39 13.95 17.81 7.90
N ALA A 40 13.50 17.64 6.67
CA ALA A 40 13.95 16.58 5.76
C ALA A 40 14.78 17.12 4.58
N HIS A 41 15.29 18.36 4.65
CA HIS A 41 16.08 18.95 3.57
C HIS A 41 17.28 18.09 3.17
N HIS A 42 17.91 17.40 4.13
CA HIS A 42 19.02 16.49 3.91
C HIS A 42 18.64 15.25 3.06
N VAL A 43 17.34 14.96 2.89
CA VAL A 43 16.83 13.85 2.07
C VAL A 43 16.62 14.28 0.62
N HIS A 44 15.95 15.42 0.40
CA HIS A 44 15.53 15.85 -0.94
C HIS A 44 16.33 17.05 -1.49
N GLY A 45 17.21 17.65 -0.69
CA GLY A 45 18.08 18.74 -1.08
C GLY A 45 17.36 20.07 -1.35
N ILE A 46 16.08 20.21 -0.99
CA ILE A 46 15.33 21.46 -1.15
C ILE A 46 15.57 22.30 0.10
N SER A 47 16.23 23.48 -0.04
CA SER A 47 16.48 24.39 1.07
C SER A 47 15.32 25.36 1.30
N ASP A 48 15.32 26.06 2.44
CA ASP A 48 14.29 27.06 2.75
C ASP A 48 14.33 28.22 1.75
N GLU A 49 15.52 28.62 1.27
CA GLU A 49 15.67 29.64 0.25
C GLU A 49 15.02 29.25 -1.09
N MET A 50 15.10 27.97 -1.45
CA MET A 50 14.49 27.47 -2.69
C MET A 50 12.96 27.58 -2.69
N VAL A 51 12.32 27.53 -1.54
CA VAL A 51 10.86 27.60 -1.38
C VAL A 51 10.37 28.96 -0.88
N GLU A 52 11.26 29.90 -0.58
CA GLU A 52 10.89 31.21 -0.03
C GLU A 52 9.87 31.96 -0.89
N HIS A 53 10.06 31.90 -2.21
CA HIS A 53 9.19 32.53 -3.20
C HIS A 53 8.30 31.56 -3.96
N ALA A 54 8.28 30.29 -3.56
CA ALA A 54 7.39 29.28 -4.15
C ALA A 54 5.93 29.55 -3.74
N PRO A 55 4.97 29.15 -4.59
CA PRO A 55 3.55 29.22 -4.21
C PRO A 55 3.26 28.34 -3.01
N THR A 56 2.25 28.68 -2.25
CA THR A 56 1.69 27.84 -1.18
C THR A 56 0.93 26.65 -1.77
N PHE A 57 0.67 25.63 -0.96
CA PHE A 57 -0.17 24.53 -1.42
C PHE A 57 -1.57 25.00 -1.84
N ALA A 58 -2.16 25.95 -1.12
CA ALA A 58 -3.48 26.52 -1.43
C ALA A 58 -3.54 27.16 -2.84
N GLU A 59 -2.47 27.83 -3.26
CA GLU A 59 -2.39 28.42 -4.61
C GLU A 59 -2.25 27.33 -5.69
N CYS A 60 -1.65 26.19 -5.38
CA CYS A 60 -1.46 25.07 -6.31
C CYS A 60 -2.61 24.05 -6.30
N ALA A 61 -3.45 24.05 -5.28
CA ALA A 61 -4.43 23.00 -5.01
C ALA A 61 -5.43 22.77 -6.15
N GLY A 62 -5.89 23.87 -6.80
CA GLY A 62 -6.77 23.77 -7.96
C GLY A 62 -6.10 23.00 -9.10
N ARG A 63 -4.86 23.33 -9.42
CA ARG A 63 -4.10 22.71 -10.50
C ARG A 63 -3.77 21.24 -10.21
N ILE A 64 -3.41 20.93 -8.95
CA ILE A 64 -3.19 19.55 -8.50
C ILE A 64 -4.48 18.72 -8.68
N ALA A 65 -5.62 19.26 -8.25
CA ALA A 65 -6.91 18.58 -8.37
C ALA A 65 -7.27 18.32 -9.84
N GLU A 66 -7.09 19.28 -10.74
CA GLU A 66 -7.37 19.15 -12.18
C GLU A 66 -6.57 18.02 -12.82
N VAL A 67 -5.28 17.91 -12.53
CA VAL A 67 -4.42 16.83 -13.09
C VAL A 67 -4.88 15.46 -12.60
N VAL A 68 -5.36 15.35 -11.36
CA VAL A 68 -5.72 14.08 -10.73
C VAL A 68 -7.19 13.70 -10.96
N GLU A 69 -8.09 14.67 -11.19
CA GLU A 69 -9.54 14.47 -11.28
C GLU A 69 -9.92 13.45 -12.37
N GLY A 70 -10.81 12.52 -12.02
CA GLY A 70 -11.34 11.51 -12.96
C GLY A 70 -10.31 10.46 -13.43
N GLY A 71 -9.08 10.51 -12.88
CA GLY A 71 -8.03 9.52 -13.14
C GLY A 71 -7.90 8.48 -12.03
N VAL A 72 -7.05 7.49 -12.28
CA VAL A 72 -6.55 6.57 -11.27
C VAL A 72 -5.21 7.09 -10.77
N PHE A 73 -5.13 7.40 -9.49
CA PHE A 73 -3.89 7.81 -8.86
C PHE A 73 -2.92 6.64 -8.78
N VAL A 74 -1.68 6.85 -9.22
CA VAL A 74 -0.61 5.84 -9.17
C VAL A 74 0.59 6.46 -8.47
N ALA A 75 1.07 5.81 -7.40
CA ALA A 75 2.30 6.20 -6.72
C ALA A 75 3.05 4.98 -6.19
N HIS A 76 4.23 5.19 -5.63
CA HIS A 76 5.02 4.14 -4.98
C HIS A 76 4.91 4.30 -3.46
N ALA A 77 4.33 3.34 -2.77
CA ALA A 77 3.79 3.48 -1.43
C ALA A 77 2.65 4.53 -1.37
N ALA A 78 1.72 4.42 -2.31
CA ALA A 78 0.69 5.41 -2.66
C ALA A 78 -0.17 5.90 -1.49
N GLU A 79 -0.36 5.11 -0.45
CA GLU A 79 -1.06 5.50 0.76
C GLU A 79 -0.42 6.72 1.44
N TRP A 80 0.91 6.82 1.34
CA TRP A 80 1.68 7.89 1.92
C TRP A 80 1.37 9.24 1.24
N ASP A 81 1.47 9.26 -0.08
CA ASP A 81 1.16 10.45 -0.87
C ASP A 81 -0.31 10.85 -0.72
N ALA A 82 -1.22 9.88 -0.71
CA ALA A 82 -2.64 10.12 -0.51
C ALA A 82 -2.93 10.77 0.85
N LYS A 83 -2.26 10.34 1.93
CA LYS A 83 -2.41 10.94 3.27
C LYS A 83 -1.91 12.37 3.32
N PHE A 84 -0.73 12.65 2.73
CA PHE A 84 -0.20 14.02 2.68
C PHE A 84 -1.09 14.96 1.88
N LEU A 85 -1.56 14.54 0.71
CA LEU A 85 -2.50 15.32 -0.08
C LEU A 85 -3.80 15.59 0.69
N ALA A 86 -4.37 14.56 1.32
CA ALA A 86 -5.59 14.72 2.12
C ALA A 86 -5.39 15.70 3.27
N ALA A 87 -4.24 15.67 3.97
CA ALA A 87 -3.91 16.58 5.05
C ALA A 87 -3.77 18.03 4.54
N GLU A 88 -3.11 18.24 3.39
CA GLU A 88 -2.98 19.57 2.80
C GLU A 88 -4.34 20.18 2.42
N PHE A 89 -5.20 19.39 1.77
CA PHE A 89 -6.55 19.86 1.44
C PHE A 89 -7.41 20.11 2.68
N ALA A 90 -7.26 19.29 3.73
CA ALA A 90 -7.96 19.49 5.00
C ALA A 90 -7.55 20.79 5.70
N ARG A 91 -6.26 21.16 5.67
CA ARG A 91 -5.76 22.44 6.22
C ARG A 91 -6.41 23.65 5.56
N MET A 92 -6.85 23.51 4.31
CA MET A 92 -7.58 24.57 3.59
C MET A 92 -9.09 24.57 3.86
N GLY A 93 -9.59 23.71 4.76
CA GLY A 93 -11.03 23.51 4.98
C GLY A 93 -11.76 22.88 3.78
N ARG A 94 -11.04 22.24 2.87
CA ARG A 94 -11.56 21.58 1.67
C ARG A 94 -11.21 20.08 1.73
N PRO A 95 -11.93 19.25 2.52
CA PRO A 95 -11.63 17.84 2.61
C PRO A 95 -11.67 17.20 1.23
N TRP A 96 -10.60 16.54 0.86
CA TRP A 96 -10.43 15.88 -0.41
C TRP A 96 -9.82 14.49 -0.18
N SER A 97 -10.28 13.51 -0.90
CA SER A 97 -9.74 12.16 -0.82
C SER A 97 -9.62 11.57 -2.21
N LEU A 98 -8.59 10.75 -2.38
CA LEU A 98 -8.43 9.92 -3.55
C LEU A 98 -9.27 8.66 -3.36
N PRO A 99 -10.37 8.48 -4.10
CA PRO A 99 -11.23 7.32 -3.92
C PRO A 99 -10.54 6.01 -4.32
N TYR A 100 -9.57 6.12 -5.24
CA TYR A 100 -8.89 4.98 -5.82
C TYR A 100 -7.43 5.30 -6.12
N TRP A 101 -6.53 4.39 -5.75
CA TRP A 101 -5.12 4.44 -6.17
C TRP A 101 -4.58 3.06 -6.45
N LEU A 102 -3.55 2.99 -7.29
CA LEU A 102 -2.71 1.83 -7.51
C LEU A 102 -1.32 2.10 -6.92
N ASP A 103 -0.77 1.09 -6.28
CA ASP A 103 0.51 1.20 -5.59
C ASP A 103 1.56 0.35 -6.30
N THR A 104 2.54 0.98 -6.93
CA THR A 104 3.60 0.27 -7.66
C THR A 104 4.51 -0.55 -6.74
N LEU A 105 4.61 -0.22 -5.45
CA LEU A 105 5.28 -1.07 -4.46
C LEU A 105 4.58 -2.43 -4.33
N VAL A 106 3.24 -2.42 -4.31
CA VAL A 106 2.44 -3.65 -4.26
C VAL A 106 2.49 -4.38 -5.61
N LEU A 107 2.35 -3.66 -6.72
CA LEU A 107 2.40 -4.25 -8.06
C LEU A 107 3.75 -4.89 -8.35
N SER A 108 4.85 -4.24 -7.98
CA SER A 108 6.20 -4.79 -8.19
C SER A 108 6.44 -6.07 -7.39
N ARG A 109 5.90 -6.17 -6.16
CA ARG A 109 5.96 -7.40 -5.37
C ARG A 109 5.18 -8.56 -5.98
N ARG A 110 4.19 -8.27 -6.79
CA ARG A 110 3.41 -9.28 -7.54
C ARG A 110 4.09 -9.65 -8.85
N ALA A 111 4.67 -8.66 -9.51
CA ALA A 111 5.29 -8.82 -10.83
C ALA A 111 6.65 -9.50 -10.76
N PHE A 112 7.44 -9.25 -9.70
CA PHE A 112 8.85 -9.63 -9.64
C PHE A 112 9.21 -10.31 -8.33
N ALA A 113 10.11 -11.30 -8.39
CA ALA A 113 10.67 -11.99 -7.22
C ALA A 113 12.02 -11.35 -6.83
N LEU A 114 11.98 -10.16 -6.21
CA LEU A 114 13.17 -9.41 -5.80
C LEU A 114 13.32 -9.35 -4.28
N PRO A 115 14.55 -9.20 -3.76
CA PRO A 115 14.80 -9.09 -2.32
C PRO A 115 14.30 -7.76 -1.74
N SER A 116 14.24 -6.70 -2.54
CA SER A 116 13.73 -5.38 -2.18
C SER A 116 12.90 -4.78 -3.31
N HIS A 117 11.87 -4.03 -2.95
CA HIS A 117 10.97 -3.34 -3.86
C HIS A 117 10.93 -1.84 -3.58
N SER A 118 11.95 -1.27 -2.90
CA SER A 118 12.09 0.18 -2.83
C SER A 118 12.32 0.75 -4.25
N MET A 119 11.99 2.02 -4.45
CA MET A 119 12.21 2.68 -5.76
C MET A 119 13.68 2.56 -6.19
N ASP A 120 14.64 2.75 -5.26
CA ASP A 120 16.08 2.61 -5.54
C ASP A 120 16.45 1.20 -5.99
N ALA A 121 15.92 0.18 -5.31
CA ALA A 121 16.20 -1.21 -5.65
C ALA A 121 15.64 -1.58 -7.02
N LEU A 122 14.43 -1.11 -7.35
CA LEU A 122 13.80 -1.33 -8.65
C LEU A 122 14.57 -0.59 -9.76
N CYS A 123 14.94 0.67 -9.54
CA CYS A 123 15.72 1.44 -10.51
C CYS A 123 17.08 0.78 -10.78
N THR A 124 17.77 0.35 -9.72
CA THR A 124 19.04 -0.36 -9.85
C THR A 124 18.89 -1.68 -10.62
N HIS A 125 17.88 -2.49 -10.26
CA HIS A 125 17.66 -3.81 -10.87
C HIS A 125 17.32 -3.72 -12.36
N PHE A 126 16.49 -2.73 -12.74
CA PHE A 126 16.02 -2.56 -14.11
C PHE A 126 16.81 -1.53 -14.93
N ALA A 127 17.90 -1.03 -14.39
CA ALA A 127 18.74 0.00 -15.02
C ALA A 127 17.94 1.27 -15.43
N ILE A 128 17.00 1.68 -14.57
CA ILE A 128 16.21 2.91 -14.75
C ILE A 128 17.05 4.08 -14.22
N ASP A 129 17.23 5.09 -15.07
CA ASP A 129 17.84 6.35 -14.63
C ASP A 129 16.86 7.07 -13.68
N ARG A 130 17.20 7.10 -12.40
CA ARG A 130 16.39 7.73 -11.38
C ARG A 130 16.54 9.25 -11.34
N GLY A 131 17.63 9.79 -11.90
CA GLY A 131 17.97 11.18 -11.69
C GLY A 131 18.29 11.48 -10.21
N GLN A 132 17.85 12.63 -9.72
CA GLN A 132 18.02 12.99 -8.31
C GLN A 132 16.88 12.40 -7.46
N ALA A 133 17.21 11.41 -6.65
CA ALA A 133 16.24 10.79 -5.73
C ALA A 133 15.62 11.84 -4.79
N HIS A 134 14.35 11.64 -4.47
CA HIS A 134 13.54 12.54 -3.63
C HIS A 134 13.28 13.93 -4.23
N ARG A 135 13.47 14.10 -5.55
CA ARG A 135 12.94 15.20 -6.32
C ARG A 135 11.70 14.70 -7.07
N ALA A 136 10.58 15.40 -6.89
CA ALA A 136 9.27 14.91 -7.33
C ALA A 136 9.20 14.61 -8.83
N GLY A 137 9.83 15.42 -9.69
CA GLY A 137 9.86 15.17 -11.13
C GLY A 137 10.65 13.91 -11.52
N ASP A 138 11.80 13.69 -10.87
CA ASP A 138 12.63 12.52 -11.11
C ASP A 138 11.97 11.23 -10.57
N ASP A 139 11.34 11.33 -9.39
CA ASP A 139 10.61 10.22 -8.79
C ASP A 139 9.38 9.83 -9.66
N VAL A 140 8.65 10.77 -10.26
CA VAL A 140 7.53 10.48 -11.17
C VAL A 140 8.02 9.83 -12.47
N ARG A 141 9.17 10.25 -13.01
CA ARG A 141 9.78 9.61 -14.17
C ARG A 141 10.16 8.15 -13.88
N ALA A 142 10.81 7.90 -12.74
CA ALA A 142 11.15 6.54 -12.30
C ALA A 142 9.89 5.71 -12.02
N LEU A 143 8.88 6.29 -11.34
CA LEU A 143 7.59 5.66 -11.09
C LEU A 143 6.94 5.19 -12.39
N ARG A 144 6.93 6.01 -13.43
CA ARG A 144 6.36 5.66 -14.74
C ARG A 144 7.06 4.49 -15.38
N ALA A 145 8.39 4.43 -15.32
CA ALA A 145 9.16 3.31 -15.84
C ALA A 145 8.83 2.01 -15.07
N VAL A 146 8.80 2.07 -13.74
CA VAL A 146 8.41 0.94 -12.89
C VAL A 146 6.98 0.50 -13.15
N TRP A 147 6.04 1.44 -13.31
CA TRP A 147 4.65 1.16 -13.69
C TRP A 147 4.58 0.38 -15.01
N SER A 148 5.28 0.84 -16.03
CA SER A 148 5.30 0.18 -17.35
C SER A 148 5.83 -1.25 -17.27
N LEU A 149 6.88 -1.48 -16.49
CA LEU A 149 7.43 -2.83 -16.25
C LEU A 149 6.43 -3.71 -15.49
N CYS A 150 5.77 -3.20 -14.47
CA CYS A 150 4.76 -3.94 -13.73
C CYS A 150 3.57 -4.33 -14.62
N VAL A 151 3.07 -3.39 -15.42
CA VAL A 151 1.97 -3.65 -16.35
C VAL A 151 2.37 -4.69 -17.42
N ALA A 152 3.57 -4.59 -17.98
CA ALA A 152 4.07 -5.56 -18.94
C ALA A 152 4.19 -6.97 -18.35
N ALA A 153 4.71 -7.08 -17.12
CA ALA A 153 4.90 -8.37 -16.45
C ALA A 153 3.58 -8.99 -15.98
N LEU A 154 2.63 -8.20 -15.52
CA LEU A 154 1.33 -8.68 -15.04
C LEU A 154 0.32 -8.88 -16.17
N ALA A 155 0.54 -8.27 -17.32
CA ALA A 155 -0.29 -8.35 -18.53
C ALA A 155 -1.82 -8.25 -18.24
N PRO A 156 -2.29 -7.21 -17.51
CA PRO A 156 -3.70 -7.09 -17.16
C PRO A 156 -4.56 -6.84 -18.41
N GLY A 157 -5.72 -7.46 -18.50
CA GLY A 157 -6.71 -7.17 -19.54
C GLY A 157 -7.33 -5.78 -19.40
N SER A 158 -7.35 -5.23 -18.17
CA SER A 158 -7.82 -3.90 -17.84
C SER A 158 -7.15 -3.37 -16.56
N LEU A 159 -7.21 -2.07 -16.29
CA LEU A 159 -6.76 -1.50 -15.02
C LEU A 159 -7.48 -2.11 -13.81
N ARG A 160 -8.71 -2.56 -14.02
CA ARG A 160 -9.51 -3.21 -12.99
C ARG A 160 -8.86 -4.51 -12.49
N ASP A 161 -8.16 -5.25 -13.37
CA ASP A 161 -7.48 -6.49 -13.01
C ASP A 161 -6.30 -6.26 -12.05
N LEU A 162 -5.69 -5.09 -12.12
CA LEU A 162 -4.69 -4.66 -11.14
C LEU A 162 -5.31 -4.39 -9.76
N TRP A 163 -6.57 -4.01 -9.72
CA TRP A 163 -7.34 -3.75 -8.50
C TRP A 163 -8.00 -4.98 -7.93
N ASP A 164 -8.65 -5.77 -8.77
CA ASP A 164 -9.48 -6.90 -8.35
C ASP A 164 -8.69 -7.92 -7.53
N VAL A 165 -7.38 -8.02 -7.77
CA VAL A 165 -6.52 -8.88 -6.93
C VAL A 165 -6.43 -8.36 -5.49
N ARG A 166 -6.37 -7.05 -5.25
CA ARG A 166 -6.43 -6.50 -3.88
C ARG A 166 -7.81 -6.68 -3.24
N ILE A 167 -8.86 -6.50 -4.02
CA ILE A 167 -10.24 -6.76 -3.57
C ILE A 167 -10.42 -8.24 -3.29
N ALA A 168 -9.93 -9.13 -4.15
CA ALA A 168 -9.98 -10.57 -3.94
C ALA A 168 -9.16 -11.00 -2.72
N GLU A 169 -7.94 -10.48 -2.54
CA GLU A 169 -7.11 -10.74 -1.35
C GLU A 169 -7.75 -10.21 -0.07
N ARG A 170 -8.35 -9.01 -0.12
CA ARG A 170 -9.09 -8.45 1.01
C ARG A 170 -10.33 -9.28 1.32
N LYS A 171 -11.15 -9.60 0.31
CA LYS A 171 -12.33 -10.46 0.49
C LYS A 171 -11.97 -11.86 0.99
N ALA A 172 -10.88 -12.45 0.49
CA ALA A 172 -10.38 -13.73 0.99
C ALA A 172 -9.93 -13.62 2.45
N ARG A 173 -9.25 -12.53 2.83
CA ARG A 173 -8.87 -12.26 4.22
C ARG A 173 -10.08 -12.05 5.10
N ASP A 174 -11.05 -11.25 4.66
CA ASP A 174 -12.29 -10.99 5.38
C ASP A 174 -13.09 -12.29 5.56
N ALA A 175 -13.17 -13.14 4.53
CA ALA A 175 -13.79 -14.45 4.61
C ALA A 175 -13.09 -15.37 5.63
N ILE A 176 -11.76 -15.36 5.70
CA ILE A 176 -11.00 -16.09 6.72
C ILE A 176 -11.31 -15.54 8.12
N VAL A 177 -11.35 -14.22 8.30
CA VAL A 177 -11.70 -13.62 9.60
C VAL A 177 -13.11 -14.02 10.02
N VAL A 178 -14.08 -13.96 9.11
CA VAL A 178 -15.46 -14.42 9.35
C VAL A 178 -15.53 -15.91 9.71
N ALA A 179 -14.83 -16.77 8.97
CA ALA A 179 -14.77 -18.20 9.25
C ALA A 179 -14.13 -18.50 10.62
N CYS A 180 -13.07 -17.74 10.99
CA CYS A 180 -12.47 -17.87 12.31
C CYS A 180 -13.43 -17.41 13.42
N ALA A 181 -14.18 -16.32 13.22
CA ALA A 181 -15.15 -15.83 14.19
C ALA A 181 -16.29 -16.85 14.40
N ALA A 182 -16.83 -17.42 13.34
CA ALA A 182 -17.82 -18.48 13.43
C ALA A 182 -17.27 -19.71 14.16
N ALA A 183 -16.02 -20.09 13.92
CA ALA A 183 -15.39 -21.21 14.64
C ALA A 183 -15.21 -20.91 16.14
N VAL A 184 -14.95 -19.66 16.52
CA VAL A 184 -14.90 -19.22 17.92
C VAL A 184 -16.28 -19.37 18.58
N GLU A 185 -17.36 -18.93 17.91
CA GLU A 185 -18.74 -19.03 18.41
C GLU A 185 -19.17 -20.47 18.61
N HIS A 186 -18.78 -21.38 17.71
CA HIS A 186 -19.15 -22.78 17.82
C HIS A 186 -18.31 -23.53 18.85
N GLY A 187 -17.10 -23.07 19.18
CA GLY A 187 -16.22 -23.69 20.17
C GLY A 187 -15.72 -25.09 19.81
N LEU A 188 -15.95 -25.56 18.58
CA LEU A 188 -15.58 -26.88 18.11
C LEU A 188 -14.16 -26.88 17.51
N PRO A 189 -13.46 -28.06 17.53
CA PRO A 189 -12.21 -28.21 16.82
C PRO A 189 -12.35 -27.91 15.31
N VAL A 190 -11.41 -27.17 14.76
CA VAL A 190 -11.31 -26.84 13.32
C VAL A 190 -9.91 -27.15 12.79
N GLU A 191 -9.82 -27.46 11.51
CA GLU A 191 -8.56 -27.53 10.78
C GLU A 191 -8.21 -26.16 10.23
N VAL A 192 -7.05 -25.64 10.62
CA VAL A 192 -6.50 -24.39 10.15
C VAL A 192 -5.28 -24.66 9.28
N THR A 193 -5.38 -24.42 7.98
CA THR A 193 -4.21 -24.44 7.10
C THR A 193 -3.48 -23.11 7.24
N TYR A 194 -2.27 -23.16 7.81
CA TYR A 194 -1.47 -22.00 8.17
C TYR A 194 -0.10 -22.04 7.51
N ARG A 195 0.34 -20.90 6.93
CA ARG A 195 1.68 -20.74 6.35
C ARG A 195 2.54 -19.82 7.22
N PRO A 196 3.44 -20.34 8.08
CA PRO A 196 4.38 -19.55 8.84
C PRO A 196 5.34 -18.76 7.91
N ALA A 197 6.00 -17.74 8.45
CA ALA A 197 7.03 -17.03 7.68
C ALA A 197 8.15 -18.00 7.30
N ARG A 198 8.53 -17.97 6.02
CA ARG A 198 9.65 -18.76 5.46
C ARG A 198 9.55 -20.29 5.69
N LYS A 199 8.33 -20.81 5.89
CA LYS A 199 8.08 -22.24 6.06
C LYS A 199 6.92 -22.68 5.17
N PRO A 200 6.84 -23.97 4.79
CA PRO A 200 5.70 -24.50 4.06
C PRO A 200 4.41 -24.38 4.88
N ALA A 201 3.29 -24.44 4.18
CA ALA A 201 1.98 -24.49 4.83
C ALA A 201 1.85 -25.79 5.65
N GLN A 202 1.18 -25.70 6.79
CA GLN A 202 0.89 -26.81 7.69
C GLN A 202 -0.58 -26.79 8.09
N VAL A 203 -1.15 -27.94 8.35
CA VAL A 203 -2.49 -28.08 8.89
C VAL A 203 -2.40 -28.20 10.41
N LEU A 204 -3.14 -27.37 11.12
CA LEU A 204 -3.23 -27.35 12.57
C LEU A 204 -4.66 -27.67 12.98
N THR A 205 -4.87 -28.67 13.83
CA THR A 205 -6.16 -28.85 14.48
C THR A 205 -6.21 -27.97 15.71
N MET A 206 -7.18 -27.05 15.77
CA MET A 206 -7.27 -26.03 16.80
C MET A 206 -8.69 -25.86 17.33
N ILE A 207 -8.80 -25.43 18.59
CA ILE A 207 -9.99 -24.78 19.12
C ILE A 207 -9.69 -23.27 19.14
N LEU A 208 -10.43 -22.51 18.34
CA LEU A 208 -10.27 -21.05 18.30
C LEU A 208 -11.07 -20.43 19.44
N VAL A 209 -10.51 -19.39 20.07
CA VAL A 209 -11.12 -18.74 21.24
C VAL A 209 -11.32 -17.24 21.08
N GLN A 210 -10.58 -16.59 20.16
CA GLN A 210 -10.71 -15.16 19.94
C GLN A 210 -10.17 -14.77 18.56
N VAL A 211 -10.84 -13.82 17.92
CA VAL A 211 -10.32 -13.09 16.76
C VAL A 211 -10.14 -11.64 17.17
N ARG A 212 -8.93 -11.11 17.01
CA ARG A 212 -8.57 -9.72 17.28
C ARG A 212 -8.49 -8.95 15.98
N THR A 213 -9.49 -8.15 15.70
CA THR A 213 -9.60 -7.30 14.50
C THR A 213 -9.08 -5.88 14.74
N ASP A 214 -8.76 -5.54 15.97
CA ASP A 214 -8.11 -4.29 16.39
C ASP A 214 -6.64 -4.18 15.96
N LEU A 215 -6.05 -5.27 15.45
CA LEU A 215 -4.69 -5.35 14.93
C LEU A 215 -4.66 -5.49 13.41
N ASP A 216 -3.66 -4.94 12.75
CA ASP A 216 -3.40 -5.15 11.33
C ASP A 216 -2.02 -5.83 11.13
N PRO A 217 -1.98 -7.06 10.58
CA PRO A 217 -3.13 -7.91 10.25
C PRO A 217 -3.82 -8.47 11.51
N PRO A 218 -5.12 -8.82 11.41
CA PRO A 218 -5.86 -9.44 12.50
C PRO A 218 -5.16 -10.69 13.05
N ARG A 219 -5.41 -10.99 14.35
CA ARG A 219 -4.85 -12.16 15.03
C ARG A 219 -5.94 -13.14 15.42
N VAL A 220 -5.63 -14.41 15.31
CA VAL A 220 -6.51 -15.51 15.71
C VAL A 220 -5.82 -16.28 16.82
N LEU A 221 -6.48 -16.37 17.97
CA LEU A 221 -5.98 -17.04 19.15
C LEU A 221 -6.74 -18.34 19.36
N GLY A 222 -6.04 -19.38 19.81
CA GLY A 222 -6.64 -20.68 20.07
C GLY A 222 -5.66 -21.65 20.71
N TYR A 223 -6.10 -22.87 20.86
CA TYR A 223 -5.31 -23.98 21.39
C TYR A 223 -5.12 -25.05 20.32
N GLN A 224 -3.89 -25.44 20.08
CA GLN A 224 -3.57 -26.53 19.17
C GLN A 224 -3.84 -27.90 19.84
N LEU A 225 -4.54 -28.77 19.16
CA LEU A 225 -4.79 -30.15 19.62
C LEU A 225 -3.73 -31.11 19.06
N PRO A 226 -3.42 -32.21 19.77
CA PRO A 226 -3.95 -32.59 21.08
C PRO A 226 -3.26 -31.93 22.28
N SER A 227 -2.12 -31.24 22.06
CA SER A 227 -1.22 -30.72 23.11
C SER A 227 -1.84 -29.62 23.97
N ARG A 228 -2.92 -28.96 23.51
CA ARG A 228 -3.53 -27.74 24.10
C ARG A 228 -2.58 -26.58 24.26
N GLY A 229 -1.49 -26.58 23.48
CA GLY A 229 -0.57 -25.44 23.41
C GLY A 229 -1.26 -24.18 22.84
N ARG A 230 -1.13 -23.04 23.55
CA ARG A 230 -1.67 -21.77 23.08
C ARG A 230 -0.96 -21.33 21.81
N LYS A 231 -1.73 -20.91 20.81
CA LYS A 231 -1.25 -20.37 19.54
C LYS A 231 -1.89 -19.03 19.24
N GLU A 232 -1.09 -18.15 18.67
CA GLU A 232 -1.55 -16.91 18.06
C GLU A 232 -1.11 -16.93 16.58
N LEU A 233 -2.08 -16.85 15.70
CA LEU A 233 -1.87 -16.90 14.25
C LEU A 233 -2.21 -15.54 13.62
N ARG A 234 -1.44 -15.15 12.63
CA ARG A 234 -1.79 -13.99 11.77
C ARG A 234 -2.86 -14.43 10.77
N ALA A 235 -3.98 -13.71 10.69
CA ALA A 235 -5.08 -14.05 9.79
C ALA A 235 -4.66 -14.01 8.31
N ASP A 236 -3.76 -13.10 7.92
CA ASP A 236 -3.23 -12.99 6.56
C ASP A 236 -2.35 -14.18 6.12
N ARG A 237 -2.04 -15.10 7.05
CA ARG A 237 -1.27 -16.32 6.79
C ARG A 237 -2.11 -17.59 6.94
N ILE A 238 -3.37 -17.45 7.28
CA ILE A 238 -4.34 -18.54 7.27
C ILE A 238 -4.85 -18.70 5.84
N LEU A 239 -4.70 -19.87 5.28
CA LEU A 239 -5.11 -20.16 3.90
C LEU A 239 -6.53 -20.75 3.85
N ARG A 240 -6.91 -21.50 4.89
CA ARG A 240 -8.21 -22.17 5.00
C ARG A 240 -8.55 -22.45 6.46
N VAL A 241 -9.83 -22.37 6.76
CA VAL A 241 -10.46 -22.88 7.99
C VAL A 241 -11.54 -23.88 7.57
N GLY A 242 -11.53 -25.08 8.12
CA GLY A 242 -12.49 -26.11 7.81
C GLY A 242 -12.86 -26.94 9.04
N SER A 243 -13.92 -27.73 8.94
CA SER A 243 -14.27 -28.71 9.97
C SER A 243 -13.21 -29.82 10.01
N VAL A 244 -12.98 -30.38 11.19
CA VAL A 244 -12.14 -31.58 11.34
C VAL A 244 -12.84 -32.74 10.64
N THR A 245 -12.19 -33.27 9.61
CA THR A 245 -12.66 -34.52 8.99
C THR A 245 -12.44 -35.67 9.99
N PRO A 246 -13.47 -36.42 10.37
CA PRO A 246 -13.26 -37.61 11.21
C PRO A 246 -12.28 -38.53 10.48
N SER A 247 -11.11 -38.81 11.08
CA SER A 247 -10.26 -39.86 10.58
C SER A 247 -11.06 -41.17 10.70
N GLU A 248 -11.33 -41.84 9.57
CA GLU A 248 -11.80 -43.20 9.55
C GLU A 248 -10.79 -44.04 10.33
N THR A 249 -11.14 -44.36 11.54
CA THR A 249 -10.44 -45.36 12.37
C THR A 249 -10.82 -46.71 11.79
N SER A 250 -9.91 -47.31 11.04
CA SER A 250 -9.93 -48.75 10.73
C SER A 250 -9.32 -49.48 11.88
#